data_1ba2fe0469efd3479f66de3e08ab9a0f
#
_entry.id   1ba2fe0469efd3479f66de3e08ab9a0f
#
_cell.length_a   1.000
_cell.length_b   1.000
_cell.length_c   1.000
_cell.angle_alpha   90.00
_cell.angle_beta   90.00
_cell.angle_gamma   90.00
#
_symmetry.space_group_name_H-M   'P 1'
#
loop_
_entity.id
_entity.type
_entity.pdbx_description
1 polymer ?
#
loop_
_entity_poly.entity_id
_entity_poly.type
_entity_poly.pdbx_seq_one_letter_code
_entity_poly.pdbx_strand_id
1 'polypeptide(L)'
;MSGVILYILLVLLAVVVLAALAFIGLYFKRILTIGSIKQITDYKDGYNLYSMDIRYDYSLDDIIDYGITDDETMFDAILKESLPLIPVKLKAPYYGCTAFNLTDTDGNVHMGRNYDFSKDTSAMTVCCAPKDGYKSVAFAAIDNISANVPDESIAKKLATLTTPFICLDGINEKGVSIAVLILDSEPVRQNTGKPVISTTLAIRLVLDRAATTEEAVELLRSYDMFACSGRDYHFYINDASGDGRVVEYDIDSENRELIDTPAEAVTNFFIRYKEKVLPNQKNGIYGHGKERYDAVLEVL
;
A
#
# COMPACT_ATOMS: atom_id res chain seq x y z
N MET A 1 9.07 54.55 24.27
CA MET A 1 9.80 53.34 23.81
C MET A 1 9.34 52.06 24.50
N SER A 2 9.09 52.01 25.82
CA SER A 2 8.68 50.77 26.52
C SER A 2 7.32 50.21 26.08
N GLY A 3 6.30 51.05 25.84
CA GLY A 3 4.97 50.59 25.45
C GLY A 3 4.93 49.95 24.04
N VAL A 4 5.67 50.45 23.08
CA VAL A 4 5.78 49.86 21.73
C VAL A 4 6.49 48.52 21.75
N ILE A 5 7.54 48.40 22.56
CA ILE A 5 8.28 47.14 22.73
C ILE A 5 7.36 46.09 23.35
N LEU A 6 6.62 46.45 24.39
CA LEU A 6 5.66 45.56 25.03
C LEU A 6 4.57 45.07 24.04
N TYR A 7 4.04 46.01 23.24
CA TYR A 7 3.04 45.68 22.20
C TYR A 7 3.61 44.70 21.17
N ILE A 8 4.81 44.91 20.67
CA ILE A 8 5.49 44.01 19.72
C ILE A 8 5.68 42.63 20.34
N LEU A 9 6.11 42.53 21.62
CA LEU A 9 6.29 41.27 22.29
C LEU A 9 4.95 40.49 22.48
N LEU A 10 3.87 41.19 22.80
CA LEU A 10 2.54 40.60 22.91
C LEU A 10 2.01 40.05 21.57
N VAL A 11 2.24 40.80 20.48
CA VAL A 11 1.88 40.36 19.13
C VAL A 11 2.70 39.12 18.73
N LEU A 12 4.00 39.10 18.97
CA LEU A 12 4.85 37.92 18.71
C LEU A 12 4.42 36.73 19.53
N LEU A 13 4.12 36.91 20.82
CA LEU A 13 3.59 35.84 21.66
C LEU A 13 2.26 35.30 21.13
N ALA A 14 1.35 36.16 20.72
CA ALA A 14 0.07 35.74 20.14
C ALA A 14 0.26 34.94 18.86
N VAL A 15 1.17 35.36 17.97
CA VAL A 15 1.52 34.60 16.75
C VAL A 15 2.09 33.24 17.08
N VAL A 16 3.01 33.13 18.05
CA VAL A 16 3.59 31.87 18.49
C VAL A 16 2.53 30.93 19.08
N VAL A 17 1.63 31.47 19.89
CA VAL A 17 0.53 30.69 20.49
C VAL A 17 -0.42 30.18 19.41
N LEU A 18 -0.81 31.04 18.46
CA LEU A 18 -1.68 30.63 17.34
C LEU A 18 -1.00 29.56 16.46
N ALA A 19 0.28 29.71 16.17
CA ALA A 19 1.04 28.71 15.40
C ALA A 19 1.11 27.37 16.16
N ALA A 20 1.34 27.39 17.48
CA ALA A 20 1.36 26.20 18.33
C ALA A 20 -0.01 25.51 18.36
N LEU A 21 -1.11 26.27 18.49
CA LEU A 21 -2.46 25.73 18.47
C LEU A 21 -2.79 25.11 17.09
N ALA A 22 -2.41 25.74 16.00
CA ALA A 22 -2.57 25.22 14.64
C ALA A 22 -1.78 23.92 14.45
N PHE A 23 -0.53 23.88 14.92
CA PHE A 23 0.30 22.68 14.88
C PHE A 23 -0.29 21.54 15.72
N ILE A 24 -0.75 21.82 16.93
CA ILE A 24 -1.44 20.81 17.77
C ILE A 24 -2.71 20.31 17.06
N GLY A 25 -3.52 21.18 16.49
CA GLY A 25 -4.71 20.80 15.72
C GLY A 25 -4.38 19.87 14.54
N LEU A 26 -3.33 20.21 13.77
CA LEU A 26 -2.87 19.42 12.63
C LEU A 26 -2.35 18.03 13.06
N TYR A 27 -1.64 17.95 14.17
CA TYR A 27 -1.00 16.72 14.63
C TYR A 27 -1.79 15.90 15.64
N PHE A 28 -2.87 16.43 16.22
CA PHE A 28 -3.62 15.76 17.29
C PHE A 28 -4.06 14.35 16.91
N LYS A 29 -4.74 14.19 15.75
CA LYS A 29 -5.17 12.88 15.26
C LYS A 29 -4.01 11.96 14.89
N ARG A 30 -2.90 12.51 14.39
CA ARG A 30 -1.66 11.77 14.10
C ARG A 30 -1.00 11.25 15.36
N ILE A 31 -0.97 12.04 16.43
CA ILE A 31 -0.50 11.61 17.76
C ILE A 31 -1.39 10.48 18.29
N LEU A 32 -2.71 10.59 18.15
CA LEU A 32 -3.63 9.52 18.54
C LEU A 32 -3.42 8.24 17.72
N THR A 33 -3.08 8.38 16.43
CA THR A 33 -2.71 7.25 15.56
C THR A 33 -1.45 6.56 16.08
N ILE A 34 -0.38 7.30 16.32
CA ILE A 34 0.87 6.77 16.90
C ILE A 34 0.61 6.11 18.25
N GLY A 35 -0.23 6.73 19.10
CA GLY A 35 -0.61 6.18 20.41
C GLY A 35 -1.43 4.89 20.33
N SER A 36 -1.95 4.52 19.17
CA SER A 36 -2.68 3.27 18.95
C SER A 36 -1.78 2.09 18.56
N ILE A 37 -0.48 2.32 18.27
CA ILE A 37 0.46 1.27 17.92
C ILE A 37 0.55 0.25 19.06
N LYS A 38 0.36 -1.02 18.73
CA LYS A 38 0.49 -2.16 19.66
C LYS A 38 1.38 -3.22 19.03
N GLN A 39 2.33 -3.69 19.77
CA GLN A 39 3.07 -4.91 19.43
C GLN A 39 2.17 -6.12 19.73
N ILE A 40 1.98 -7.00 18.76
CA ILE A 40 1.11 -8.19 18.85
C ILE A 40 1.93 -9.42 19.19
N THR A 41 3.13 -9.55 18.58
CA THR A 41 4.04 -10.67 18.83
C THR A 41 5.32 -10.16 19.51
N ASP A 42 6.05 -11.07 20.15
CA ASP A 42 7.34 -10.79 20.78
C ASP A 42 8.32 -11.92 20.40
N TYR A 43 8.79 -11.88 19.15
CA TYR A 43 9.75 -12.86 18.65
C TYR A 43 11.19 -12.46 19.02
N LYS A 44 12.02 -13.47 19.30
CA LYS A 44 13.41 -13.29 19.76
C LYS A 44 14.33 -12.64 18.73
N ASP A 45 14.01 -12.75 17.44
CA ASP A 45 14.74 -12.12 16.34
C ASP A 45 14.43 -10.61 16.20
N GLY A 46 13.45 -10.10 16.94
CA GLY A 46 13.08 -8.68 16.96
C GLY A 46 12.15 -8.25 15.81
N TYR A 47 11.79 -9.17 14.90
CA TYR A 47 10.84 -8.88 13.83
C TYR A 47 9.43 -9.28 14.27
N ASN A 48 8.58 -8.31 14.45
CA ASN A 48 7.30 -8.48 15.12
C ASN A 48 6.11 -8.03 14.26
N LEU A 49 4.94 -8.56 14.61
CA LEU A 49 3.66 -8.03 14.14
C LEU A 49 3.21 -6.90 15.06
N TYR A 50 2.86 -5.79 14.45
CA TYR A 50 2.25 -4.63 15.09
C TYR A 50 0.84 -4.41 14.56
N SER A 51 0.04 -3.61 15.27
CA SER A 51 -1.22 -3.07 14.78
C SER A 51 -1.30 -1.57 15.02
N MET A 52 -2.02 -0.86 14.15
CA MET A 52 -2.24 0.58 14.27
C MET A 52 -3.60 0.97 13.70
N ASP A 53 -4.33 1.85 14.41
CA ASP A 53 -5.57 2.47 13.95
C ASP A 53 -5.27 3.85 13.37
N ILE A 54 -5.57 4.06 12.10
CA ILE A 54 -5.45 5.37 11.46
C ILE A 54 -6.60 6.26 11.92
N ARG A 55 -6.29 7.33 12.64
CA ARG A 55 -7.25 8.27 13.22
C ARG A 55 -7.20 9.65 12.58
N TYR A 56 -6.17 9.94 11.79
CA TYR A 56 -6.11 11.18 11.01
C TYR A 56 -6.88 11.01 9.70
N ASP A 57 -7.49 12.09 9.27
CA ASP A 57 -8.13 12.14 7.96
C ASP A 57 -7.03 12.27 6.88
N TYR A 58 -7.18 11.53 5.79
CA TYR A 58 -6.32 11.62 4.62
C TYR A 58 -7.14 11.74 3.34
N SER A 59 -6.54 12.33 2.32
CA SER A 59 -7.11 12.47 0.98
C SER A 59 -6.21 11.76 -0.02
N LEU A 60 -6.70 10.66 -0.60
CA LEU A 60 -5.99 9.98 -1.67
C LEU A 60 -5.95 10.84 -2.95
N ASP A 61 -7.00 11.63 -3.18
CA ASP A 61 -7.06 12.55 -4.33
C ASP A 61 -5.97 13.62 -4.24
N ASP A 62 -5.72 14.19 -3.05
CA ASP A 62 -4.65 15.19 -2.87
C ASP A 62 -3.27 14.60 -3.13
N ILE A 63 -3.06 13.29 -2.82
CA ILE A 63 -1.82 12.59 -3.14
C ILE A 63 -1.67 12.39 -4.65
N ILE A 64 -2.74 11.97 -5.33
CA ILE A 64 -2.75 11.75 -6.79
C ILE A 64 -2.59 13.08 -7.53
N ASP A 65 -3.30 14.12 -7.13
CA ASP A 65 -3.26 15.46 -7.72
C ASP A 65 -1.91 16.18 -7.51
N TYR A 66 -1.07 15.68 -6.60
CA TYR A 66 0.31 16.17 -6.45
C TYR A 66 1.14 15.96 -7.72
N GLY A 67 0.80 14.94 -8.52
CA GLY A 67 1.45 14.64 -9.79
C GLY A 67 2.66 13.72 -9.63
N ILE A 68 2.42 12.42 -9.62
CA ILE A 68 3.44 11.39 -9.47
C ILE A 68 4.15 11.17 -10.81
N THR A 69 5.47 11.36 -10.85
CA THR A 69 6.31 11.13 -12.04
C THR A 69 7.40 10.09 -11.80
N ASP A 70 7.77 9.87 -10.53
CA ASP A 70 8.82 8.96 -10.08
C ASP A 70 8.62 8.58 -8.60
N ASP A 71 9.52 7.76 -8.07
CA ASP A 71 9.47 7.33 -6.68
C ASP A 71 9.64 8.50 -5.70
N GLU A 72 10.43 9.53 -6.04
CA GLU A 72 10.68 10.69 -5.18
C GLU A 72 9.40 11.52 -5.03
N THR A 73 8.75 11.87 -6.13
CA THR A 73 7.50 12.64 -6.13
C THR A 73 6.36 11.85 -5.48
N MET A 74 6.32 10.53 -5.63
CA MET A 74 5.37 9.66 -4.92
C MET A 74 5.57 9.76 -3.41
N PHE A 75 6.80 9.62 -2.92
CA PHE A 75 7.06 9.71 -1.48
C PHE A 75 6.84 11.11 -0.93
N ASP A 76 7.16 12.15 -1.70
CA ASP A 76 6.88 13.54 -1.31
C ASP A 76 5.37 13.77 -1.14
N ALA A 77 4.54 13.26 -2.05
CA ALA A 77 3.09 13.33 -1.96
C ALA A 77 2.56 12.60 -0.70
N ILE A 78 3.03 11.36 -0.48
CA ILE A 78 2.68 10.57 0.71
C ILE A 78 3.10 11.27 2.00
N LEU A 79 4.32 11.81 2.04
CA LEU A 79 4.83 12.51 3.22
C LEU A 79 4.09 13.82 3.49
N LYS A 80 3.77 14.58 2.45
CA LYS A 80 2.98 15.81 2.57
C LYS A 80 1.61 15.55 3.19
N GLU A 81 0.98 14.44 2.85
CA GLU A 81 -0.31 14.01 3.40
C GLU A 81 -0.16 13.45 4.83
N SER A 82 0.79 12.54 5.05
CA SER A 82 0.94 11.82 6.31
C SER A 82 1.63 12.64 7.39
N LEU A 83 2.67 13.39 7.01
CA LEU A 83 3.62 14.07 7.90
C LEU A 83 3.90 15.51 7.41
N PRO A 84 2.88 16.36 7.22
CA PRO A 84 3.09 17.72 6.73
C PRO A 84 4.14 18.45 7.57
N LEU A 85 5.09 19.13 6.91
CA LEU A 85 6.18 19.92 7.53
C LEU A 85 7.29 19.12 8.23
N ILE A 86 7.27 17.79 8.22
CA ILE A 86 8.32 16.95 8.84
C ILE A 86 9.09 16.21 7.75
N PRO A 87 10.37 16.48 7.52
CA PRO A 87 11.17 15.77 6.52
C PRO A 87 11.54 14.36 7.00
N VAL A 88 11.11 13.33 6.27
CA VAL A 88 11.50 11.93 6.45
C VAL A 88 11.95 11.38 5.10
N LYS A 89 12.92 10.45 5.08
CA LYS A 89 13.32 9.76 3.85
C LYS A 89 12.79 8.33 3.89
N LEU A 90 12.11 7.93 2.83
CA LEU A 90 11.59 6.58 2.63
C LEU A 90 12.40 5.87 1.53
N LYS A 91 12.40 4.54 1.56
CA LYS A 91 13.01 3.69 0.53
C LYS A 91 11.98 2.69 0.04
N ALA A 92 12.09 2.40 -1.25
CA ALA A 92 11.20 1.48 -1.92
C ALA A 92 11.65 0.00 -1.79
N PRO A 93 10.74 -0.97 -1.71
CA PRO A 93 10.99 -2.37 -1.33
C PRO A 93 11.07 -3.38 -2.48
N TYR A 94 11.49 -4.65 -2.15
CA TYR A 94 11.56 -5.82 -3.02
C TYR A 94 10.64 -6.93 -2.51
N TYR A 95 9.90 -7.67 -3.38
CA TYR A 95 8.92 -8.68 -2.95
C TYR A 95 8.96 -9.98 -3.76
N GLY A 96 8.69 -11.14 -3.10
CA GLY A 96 8.24 -12.38 -3.70
C GLY A 96 6.90 -12.79 -3.05
N CYS A 97 5.94 -13.38 -3.78
CA CYS A 97 4.58 -13.52 -3.28
C CYS A 97 3.80 -14.68 -3.87
N THR A 98 2.74 -15.09 -3.15
CA THR A 98 1.66 -15.96 -3.60
C THR A 98 0.34 -15.40 -3.12
N ALA A 99 -0.73 -15.45 -3.94
CA ALA A 99 -2.09 -15.17 -3.50
C ALA A 99 -3.08 -16.14 -4.16
N PHE A 100 -4.20 -16.41 -3.49
CA PHE A 100 -5.27 -17.27 -3.96
C PHE A 100 -6.57 -16.93 -3.24
N ASN A 101 -7.71 -17.35 -3.79
CA ASN A 101 -8.98 -17.35 -3.07
C ASN A 101 -9.50 -18.78 -2.95
N LEU A 102 -10.32 -18.99 -1.93
CA LEU A 102 -11.09 -20.22 -1.73
C LEU A 102 -12.43 -19.89 -1.07
N THR A 103 -13.41 -20.72 -1.33
CA THR A 103 -14.70 -20.66 -0.63
C THR A 103 -14.78 -21.83 0.36
N ASP A 104 -15.02 -21.54 1.63
CA ASP A 104 -15.18 -22.58 2.65
C ASP A 104 -16.52 -23.30 2.54
N THR A 105 -16.72 -24.34 3.37
CA THR A 105 -17.96 -25.14 3.40
C THR A 105 -19.20 -24.35 3.84
N ASP A 106 -19.00 -23.21 4.48
CA ASP A 106 -20.08 -22.31 4.94
C ASP A 106 -20.40 -21.23 3.89
N GLY A 107 -19.69 -21.24 2.76
CA GLY A 107 -19.87 -20.31 1.65
C GLY A 107 -19.12 -18.96 1.83
N ASN A 108 -18.21 -18.85 2.80
CA ASN A 108 -17.40 -17.64 2.97
C ASN A 108 -16.20 -17.68 2.02
N VAL A 109 -15.93 -16.56 1.38
CA VAL A 109 -14.77 -16.39 0.52
C VAL A 109 -13.58 -15.86 1.32
N HIS A 110 -12.44 -16.52 1.18
CA HIS A 110 -11.20 -16.18 1.85
C HIS A 110 -10.11 -15.87 0.81
N MET A 111 -9.31 -14.84 1.05
CA MET A 111 -8.05 -14.63 0.33
C MET A 111 -6.89 -15.13 1.18
N GLY A 112 -6.13 -16.09 0.66
CA GLY A 112 -4.84 -16.48 1.22
C GLY A 112 -3.70 -15.71 0.55
N ARG A 113 -2.70 -15.30 1.34
CA ARG A 113 -1.56 -14.53 0.82
C ARG A 113 -0.29 -14.82 1.59
N ASN A 114 0.79 -15.16 0.87
CA ASN A 114 2.15 -15.19 1.38
C ASN A 114 2.94 -14.01 0.83
N TYR A 115 3.65 -13.33 1.72
CA TYR A 115 4.64 -12.32 1.40
C TYR A 115 6.03 -12.92 1.64
N ASP A 116 6.73 -13.23 0.55
CA ASP A 116 8.06 -13.81 0.61
C ASP A 116 9.09 -12.71 0.36
N PHE A 117 10.01 -12.51 1.30
CA PHE A 117 11.01 -11.46 1.21
C PHE A 117 12.40 -12.01 1.51
N SER A 118 13.43 -11.42 0.91
CA SER A 118 14.83 -11.88 1.09
C SER A 118 15.47 -11.43 2.42
N LYS A 119 14.76 -10.61 3.18
CA LYS A 119 15.20 -10.09 4.50
C LYS A 119 14.03 -10.21 5.47
N ASP A 120 14.39 -10.40 6.74
CA ASP A 120 13.40 -10.33 7.82
C ASP A 120 12.78 -8.92 7.90
N THR A 121 11.49 -8.87 8.10
CA THR A 121 10.71 -7.63 8.22
C THR A 121 9.66 -7.76 9.30
N SER A 122 9.44 -6.69 10.04
CA SER A 122 8.24 -6.56 10.86
C SER A 122 7.05 -6.16 9.99
N ALA A 123 5.89 -6.66 10.35
CA ALA A 123 4.64 -6.34 9.68
C ALA A 123 3.75 -5.46 10.57
N MET A 124 2.92 -4.63 9.95
CA MET A 124 1.93 -3.83 10.65
C MET A 124 0.55 -4.03 10.03
N THR A 125 -0.40 -4.45 10.85
CA THR A 125 -1.83 -4.40 10.52
C THR A 125 -2.30 -2.96 10.63
N VAL A 126 -2.79 -2.39 9.54
CA VAL A 126 -3.21 -1.01 9.40
C VAL A 126 -4.72 -0.96 9.24
N CYS A 127 -5.43 -0.45 10.27
CA CYS A 127 -6.87 -0.28 10.24
C CYS A 127 -7.21 1.15 9.79
N CYS A 128 -7.90 1.28 8.67
CA CYS A 128 -8.32 2.55 8.11
C CYS A 128 -9.85 2.70 8.16
N ALA A 129 -10.30 3.92 8.44
CA ALA A 129 -11.71 4.30 8.37
C ALA A 129 -11.79 5.71 7.77
N PRO A 130 -11.53 5.85 6.45
CA PRO A 130 -11.54 7.15 5.79
C PRO A 130 -12.94 7.76 5.82
N LYS A 131 -13.02 9.10 5.79
CA LYS A 131 -14.28 9.82 5.87
C LYS A 131 -15.18 9.54 4.67
N ASP A 132 -14.57 9.46 3.49
CA ASP A 132 -15.26 9.34 2.20
C ASP A 132 -14.89 8.02 1.49
N GLY A 133 -14.79 6.92 2.26
CA GLY A 133 -14.42 5.60 1.74
C GLY A 133 -14.76 4.46 2.69
N TYR A 134 -14.48 3.23 2.27
CA TYR A 134 -14.76 2.02 3.03
C TYR A 134 -13.72 1.80 4.13
N LYS A 135 -14.17 1.26 5.25
CA LYS A 135 -13.27 0.77 6.29
C LYS A 135 -12.48 -0.42 5.77
N SER A 136 -11.23 -0.53 6.18
CA SER A 136 -10.36 -1.60 5.72
C SER A 136 -9.33 -1.99 6.75
N VAL A 137 -8.83 -3.22 6.59
CA VAL A 137 -7.66 -3.74 7.28
C VAL A 137 -6.64 -4.16 6.21
N ALA A 138 -5.41 -3.70 6.36
CA ALA A 138 -4.35 -3.97 5.40
C ALA A 138 -3.03 -4.29 6.12
N PHE A 139 -2.07 -4.90 5.40
CA PHE A 139 -0.74 -5.20 5.92
C PHE A 139 0.32 -4.36 5.22
N ALA A 140 1.20 -3.76 6.01
CA ALA A 140 2.40 -3.08 5.56
C ALA A 140 3.65 -3.77 6.10
N ALA A 141 4.66 -3.97 5.26
CA ALA A 141 6.00 -4.36 5.69
C ALA A 141 6.75 -3.09 6.10
N ILE A 142 6.99 -2.91 7.40
CA ILE A 142 7.49 -1.64 7.94
C ILE A 142 9.01 -1.48 7.83
N ASP A 143 9.73 -2.49 7.31
CA ASP A 143 11.09 -2.32 6.83
C ASP A 143 11.18 -1.31 5.67
N ASN A 144 10.16 -1.27 4.82
CA ASN A 144 10.06 -0.36 3.68
C ASN A 144 10.15 1.13 4.07
N ILE A 145 9.84 1.44 5.30
CA ILE A 145 9.96 2.78 5.90
C ILE A 145 11.03 2.81 7.00
N SER A 146 11.89 1.79 7.06
CA SER A 146 12.94 1.64 8.05
C SER A 146 12.45 1.69 9.51
N ALA A 147 11.24 1.17 9.76
CA ALA A 147 10.55 1.23 11.05
C ALA A 147 10.28 -0.16 11.68
N ASN A 148 11.15 -1.16 11.43
CA ASN A 148 10.99 -2.53 11.97
C ASN A 148 10.74 -2.60 13.49
N VAL A 149 11.27 -1.64 14.23
CA VAL A 149 10.99 -1.45 15.67
C VAL A 149 10.48 -0.02 15.85
N PRO A 150 9.16 0.24 15.80
CA PRO A 150 8.59 1.58 15.87
C PRO A 150 9.02 2.34 17.13
N ASP A 151 9.09 1.65 18.28
CA ASP A 151 9.42 2.24 19.58
C ASP A 151 10.89 2.62 19.77
N GLU A 152 11.77 2.23 18.84
CA GLU A 152 13.21 2.52 18.94
C GLU A 152 13.51 4.03 18.81
N SER A 153 12.70 4.78 18.06
CA SER A 153 12.86 6.23 17.96
C SER A 153 11.58 6.95 17.55
N ILE A 154 11.51 8.25 17.86
CA ILE A 154 10.40 9.12 17.41
C ILE A 154 10.31 9.16 15.89
N ALA A 155 11.44 9.18 15.18
CA ALA A 155 11.47 9.18 13.72
C ALA A 155 10.83 7.92 13.13
N LYS A 156 11.12 6.72 13.69
CA LYS A 156 10.51 5.47 13.28
C LYS A 156 9.01 5.43 13.57
N LYS A 157 8.59 5.92 14.73
CA LYS A 157 7.16 6.08 15.05
C LYS A 157 6.45 7.01 14.07
N LEU A 158 7.05 8.15 13.75
CA LEU A 158 6.48 9.10 12.79
C LEU A 158 6.39 8.48 11.39
N ALA A 159 7.40 7.73 10.97
CA ALA A 159 7.40 7.05 9.67
C ALA A 159 6.19 6.09 9.53
N THR A 160 5.71 5.47 10.60
CA THR A 160 4.54 4.58 10.53
C THR A 160 3.25 5.28 10.10
N LEU A 161 3.16 6.61 10.20
CA LEU A 161 2.02 7.37 9.68
C LEU A 161 1.86 7.26 8.16
N THR A 162 2.88 6.83 7.43
CA THR A 162 2.80 6.61 5.98
C THR A 162 2.24 5.23 5.59
N THR A 163 2.05 4.33 6.56
CA THR A 163 1.65 2.94 6.29
C THR A 163 0.35 2.76 5.51
N PRO A 164 -0.69 3.62 5.61
CA PRO A 164 -1.88 3.48 4.76
C PRO A 164 -1.57 3.44 3.27
N PHE A 165 -0.51 4.13 2.84
CA PHE A 165 -0.15 4.34 1.44
C PHE A 165 0.96 3.41 0.93
N ILE A 166 1.44 2.48 1.78
CA ILE A 166 2.49 1.50 1.46
C ILE A 166 2.07 0.06 1.80
N CYS A 167 0.78 -0.18 2.00
CA CYS A 167 0.26 -1.52 2.20
C CYS A 167 0.50 -2.41 0.97
N LEU A 168 0.62 -3.71 1.20
CA LEU A 168 0.92 -4.73 0.20
C LEU A 168 -0.28 -5.58 -0.14
N ASP A 169 -1.23 -5.63 0.78
CA ASP A 169 -2.51 -6.34 0.67
C ASP A 169 -3.49 -5.79 1.69
N GLY A 170 -4.74 -6.22 1.58
CA GLY A 170 -5.79 -5.86 2.52
C GLY A 170 -7.18 -6.29 2.06
N ILE A 171 -8.14 -6.04 2.94
CA ILE A 171 -9.56 -6.27 2.71
C ILE A 171 -10.37 -5.08 3.23
N ASN A 172 -11.43 -4.72 2.53
CA ASN A 172 -12.36 -3.68 3.00
C ASN A 172 -13.69 -4.27 3.52
N GLU A 173 -14.52 -3.43 4.12
CA GLU A 173 -15.81 -3.81 4.71
C GLU A 173 -16.86 -4.28 3.69
N LYS A 174 -16.61 -4.14 2.39
CA LYS A 174 -17.42 -4.69 1.30
C LYS A 174 -16.99 -6.11 0.91
N GLY A 175 -15.89 -6.59 1.47
CA GLY A 175 -15.33 -7.92 1.16
C GLY A 175 -14.39 -7.91 -0.03
N VAL A 176 -14.04 -6.75 -0.59
CA VAL A 176 -13.01 -6.66 -1.64
C VAL A 176 -11.65 -6.79 -1.01
N SER A 177 -10.88 -7.77 -1.47
CA SER A 177 -9.48 -7.99 -1.10
C SER A 177 -8.57 -7.71 -2.28
N ILE A 178 -7.38 -7.19 -2.01
CA ILE A 178 -6.35 -6.94 -3.01
C ILE A 178 -4.98 -7.30 -2.46
N ALA A 179 -4.12 -7.88 -3.29
CA ALA A 179 -2.71 -8.12 -2.98
C ALA A 179 -1.83 -7.77 -4.18
N VAL A 180 -0.65 -7.20 -3.93
CA VAL A 180 0.36 -6.94 -4.95
C VAL A 180 1.41 -8.04 -4.97
N LEU A 181 1.82 -8.45 -6.17
CA LEU A 181 2.90 -9.40 -6.39
C LEU A 181 3.86 -8.85 -7.45
N ILE A 182 5.16 -9.15 -7.28
CA ILE A 182 6.19 -8.68 -8.21
C ILE A 182 6.23 -9.55 -9.48
N LEU A 183 6.54 -8.93 -10.60
CA LEU A 183 6.81 -9.57 -11.88
C LEU A 183 8.26 -9.35 -12.31
N ASP A 184 8.82 -10.31 -13.06
CA ASP A 184 10.14 -10.21 -13.69
C ASP A 184 10.00 -9.61 -15.08
N SER A 185 9.68 -8.33 -15.15
CA SER A 185 9.56 -7.58 -16.39
C SER A 185 9.93 -6.11 -16.17
N GLU A 186 10.01 -5.36 -17.28
CA GLU A 186 10.21 -3.92 -17.22
C GLU A 186 9.04 -3.23 -16.52
N PRO A 187 9.32 -2.29 -15.59
CA PRO A 187 8.29 -1.60 -14.84
C PRO A 187 7.27 -0.89 -15.73
N VAL A 188 5.99 -1.07 -15.45
CA VAL A 188 4.95 -0.32 -16.13
C VAL A 188 5.05 1.17 -15.81
N ARG A 189 4.95 2.00 -16.85
CA ARG A 189 4.94 3.46 -16.78
C ARG A 189 4.01 3.98 -17.87
N GLN A 190 2.71 3.93 -17.58
CA GLN A 190 1.72 4.42 -18.54
C GLN A 190 1.79 5.95 -18.63
N ASN A 191 1.50 6.46 -19.82
CA ASN A 191 1.40 7.89 -20.10
C ASN A 191 0.32 8.11 -21.18
N THR A 192 -0.92 7.82 -20.85
CA THR A 192 -2.07 7.94 -21.74
C THR A 192 -2.85 9.23 -21.51
N GLY A 193 -2.41 10.06 -20.56
CA GLY A 193 -3.04 11.32 -20.19
C GLY A 193 -4.06 11.22 -19.05
N LYS A 194 -4.15 10.06 -18.41
CA LYS A 194 -4.94 9.87 -17.18
C LYS A 194 -4.13 10.33 -15.95
N PRO A 195 -4.78 10.58 -14.81
CA PRO A 195 -4.06 10.77 -13.55
C PRO A 195 -3.17 9.56 -13.24
N VAL A 196 -1.96 9.81 -12.74
CA VAL A 196 -1.00 8.75 -12.43
C VAL A 196 -1.19 8.22 -11.03
N ILE A 197 -1.23 6.91 -10.87
CA ILE A 197 -1.26 6.24 -9.57
C ILE A 197 -0.10 5.25 -9.44
N SER A 198 0.53 5.19 -8.27
CA SER A 198 1.57 4.21 -8.01
C SER A 198 1.01 2.87 -7.55
N THR A 199 1.84 1.81 -7.65
CA THR A 199 1.49 0.45 -7.23
C THR A 199 0.88 0.39 -5.82
N THR A 200 1.48 1.05 -4.84
CA THR A 200 1.01 0.99 -3.45
C THR A 200 -0.24 1.85 -3.22
N LEU A 201 -0.36 2.97 -3.91
CA LEU A 201 -1.56 3.80 -3.86
C LEU A 201 -2.76 3.14 -4.54
N ALA A 202 -2.54 2.29 -5.55
CA ALA A 202 -3.57 1.48 -6.17
C ALA A 202 -4.26 0.54 -5.17
N ILE A 203 -3.49 -0.03 -4.22
CA ILE A 203 -4.06 -0.83 -3.13
C ILE A 203 -4.98 0.03 -2.27
N ARG A 204 -4.52 1.22 -1.87
CA ARG A 204 -5.34 2.14 -1.07
C ARG A 204 -6.59 2.58 -1.81
N LEU A 205 -6.50 2.87 -3.12
CA LEU A 205 -7.62 3.24 -3.96
C LEU A 205 -8.71 2.16 -3.97
N VAL A 206 -8.32 0.91 -4.22
CA VAL A 206 -9.26 -0.23 -4.25
C VAL A 206 -9.90 -0.43 -2.87
N LEU A 207 -9.10 -0.43 -1.80
CA LEU A 207 -9.61 -0.63 -0.44
C LEU A 207 -10.56 0.48 0.00
N ASP A 208 -10.33 1.72 -0.43
CA ASP A 208 -11.20 2.84 -0.04
C ASP A 208 -12.47 2.93 -0.89
N ARG A 209 -12.47 2.45 -2.17
CA ARG A 209 -13.50 2.84 -3.13
C ARG A 209 -14.21 1.72 -3.86
N ALA A 210 -13.67 0.49 -3.87
CA ALA A 210 -14.30 -0.62 -4.59
C ALA A 210 -15.21 -1.44 -3.67
N ALA A 211 -16.42 -1.76 -4.14
CA ALA A 211 -17.35 -2.67 -3.47
C ALA A 211 -17.39 -4.06 -4.12
N THR A 212 -16.83 -4.21 -5.32
CA THR A 212 -16.73 -5.48 -6.07
C THR A 212 -15.39 -5.56 -6.80
N THR A 213 -15.02 -6.76 -7.25
CA THR A 213 -13.83 -6.96 -8.11
C THR A 213 -13.95 -6.18 -9.41
N GLU A 214 -15.14 -6.15 -10.02
CA GLU A 214 -15.40 -5.37 -11.25
C GLU A 214 -15.13 -3.87 -11.04
N GLU A 215 -15.67 -3.28 -9.95
CA GLU A 215 -15.44 -1.87 -9.61
C GLU A 215 -13.95 -1.60 -9.37
N ALA A 216 -13.23 -2.52 -8.72
CA ALA A 216 -11.79 -2.40 -8.50
C ALA A 216 -11.01 -2.34 -9.82
N VAL A 217 -11.34 -3.22 -10.77
CA VAL A 217 -10.72 -3.24 -12.10
C VAL A 217 -10.98 -1.93 -12.84
N GLU A 218 -12.22 -1.45 -12.87
CA GLU A 218 -12.60 -0.21 -13.56
C GLU A 218 -11.96 1.03 -12.90
N LEU A 219 -11.84 1.05 -11.57
CA LEU A 219 -11.08 2.08 -10.88
C LEU A 219 -9.63 2.10 -11.34
N LEU A 220 -8.95 0.95 -11.39
CA LEU A 220 -7.57 0.88 -11.85
C LEU A 220 -7.42 1.29 -13.32
N ARG A 221 -8.41 0.99 -14.19
CA ARG A 221 -8.45 1.44 -15.58
C ARG A 221 -8.54 2.96 -15.74
N SER A 222 -9.02 3.66 -14.72
CA SER A 222 -9.19 5.11 -14.74
C SER A 222 -7.89 5.88 -14.55
N TYR A 223 -6.79 5.19 -14.22
CA TYR A 223 -5.49 5.78 -13.94
C TYR A 223 -4.40 5.24 -14.87
N ASP A 224 -3.34 6.02 -15.03
CA ASP A 224 -2.08 5.58 -15.58
C ASP A 224 -1.22 4.98 -14.47
N MET A 225 -0.81 3.71 -14.62
CA MET A 225 -0.03 3.00 -13.61
C MET A 225 1.44 3.40 -13.68
N PHE A 226 1.98 3.73 -12.52
CA PHE A 226 3.39 3.91 -12.25
C PHE A 226 3.88 2.79 -11.33
N ALA A 227 4.59 1.81 -11.86
CA ALA A 227 5.22 0.77 -11.06
C ALA A 227 6.42 1.34 -10.30
N CYS A 228 6.27 1.43 -8.98
CA CYS A 228 7.30 2.01 -8.10
C CYS A 228 8.48 1.05 -7.90
N SER A 229 9.61 1.58 -7.36
CA SER A 229 10.78 0.79 -6.97
C SER A 229 11.54 0.13 -8.12
N GLY A 230 11.33 0.57 -9.35
CA GLY A 230 11.98 0.00 -10.54
C GLY A 230 11.65 -1.48 -10.79
N ARG A 231 10.48 -1.93 -10.39
CA ARG A 231 9.97 -3.29 -10.56
C ARG A 231 8.58 -3.27 -11.17
N ASP A 232 8.25 -4.32 -11.91
CA ASP A 232 6.88 -4.52 -12.40
C ASP A 232 6.05 -5.33 -11.41
N TYR A 233 4.73 -5.16 -11.48
CA TYR A 233 3.80 -5.75 -10.53
C TYR A 233 2.49 -6.13 -11.21
N HIS A 234 1.82 -7.11 -10.63
CA HIS A 234 0.40 -7.36 -10.86
C HIS A 234 -0.37 -7.39 -9.54
N PHE A 235 -1.67 -7.31 -9.63
CA PHE A 235 -2.56 -7.38 -8.48
C PHE A 235 -3.42 -8.63 -8.56
N TYR A 236 -3.65 -9.25 -7.42
CA TYR A 236 -4.73 -10.20 -7.25
C TYR A 236 -5.86 -9.54 -6.50
N ILE A 237 -7.06 -9.57 -7.06
CA ILE A 237 -8.25 -8.95 -6.49
C ILE A 237 -9.34 -10.01 -6.42
N ASN A 238 -10.04 -10.09 -5.31
CA ASN A 238 -11.26 -10.89 -5.22
C ASN A 238 -12.27 -10.23 -4.28
N ASP A 239 -13.54 -10.61 -4.40
CA ASP A 239 -14.61 -10.11 -3.54
C ASP A 239 -15.40 -11.24 -2.88
N ALA A 240 -16.42 -10.86 -2.08
CA ALA A 240 -17.27 -11.78 -1.34
C ALA A 240 -18.12 -12.72 -2.22
N SER A 241 -18.22 -12.47 -3.53
CA SER A 241 -18.87 -13.37 -4.49
C SER A 241 -17.97 -14.51 -4.98
N GLY A 242 -16.66 -14.42 -4.70
CA GLY A 242 -15.64 -15.34 -5.21
C GLY A 242 -15.10 -14.93 -6.60
N ASP A 243 -15.49 -13.78 -7.14
CA ASP A 243 -14.89 -13.24 -8.38
C ASP A 243 -13.42 -12.87 -8.12
N GLY A 244 -12.50 -13.77 -8.50
CA GLY A 244 -11.06 -13.60 -8.37
C GLY A 244 -10.42 -13.27 -9.70
N ARG A 245 -9.67 -12.16 -9.78
CA ARG A 245 -8.99 -11.72 -11.01
C ARG A 245 -7.56 -11.29 -10.75
N VAL A 246 -6.68 -11.61 -11.70
CA VAL A 246 -5.33 -11.06 -11.79
C VAL A 246 -5.37 -9.86 -12.72
N VAL A 247 -4.94 -8.72 -12.23
CA VAL A 247 -4.80 -7.47 -13.00
C VAL A 247 -3.34 -7.28 -13.37
N GLU A 248 -3.07 -7.27 -14.67
CA GLU A 248 -1.75 -7.17 -15.28
C GLU A 248 -1.71 -6.04 -16.30
N TYR A 249 -0.50 -5.59 -16.65
CA TYR A 249 -0.29 -4.56 -17.66
C TYR A 249 0.41 -5.18 -18.87
N ASP A 250 -0.25 -5.18 -20.03
CA ASP A 250 0.15 -5.90 -21.23
C ASP A 250 1.55 -5.52 -21.73
N ILE A 251 2.47 -6.49 -21.72
CA ILE A 251 3.85 -6.28 -22.18
C ILE A 251 3.97 -6.22 -23.71
N ASP A 252 2.96 -6.69 -24.44
CA ASP A 252 2.93 -6.67 -25.91
C ASP A 252 2.21 -5.42 -26.45
N SER A 253 1.62 -4.58 -25.57
CA SER A 253 0.96 -3.32 -25.91
C SER A 253 1.87 -2.11 -25.67
N GLU A 254 1.89 -1.16 -26.62
CA GLU A 254 2.69 0.08 -26.53
C GLU A 254 2.36 0.88 -25.26
N ASN A 255 1.08 0.96 -24.90
CA ASN A 255 0.60 1.70 -23.76
C ASN A 255 0.49 0.84 -22.49
N ARG A 256 0.97 -0.41 -22.52
CA ARG A 256 0.85 -1.33 -21.38
C ARG A 256 -0.59 -1.35 -20.83
N GLU A 257 -1.57 -1.62 -21.69
CA GLU A 257 -2.99 -1.63 -21.33
C GLU A 257 -3.28 -2.62 -20.21
N LEU A 258 -4.20 -2.24 -19.31
CA LEU A 258 -4.62 -3.10 -18.21
C LEU A 258 -5.43 -4.29 -18.74
N ILE A 259 -5.02 -5.49 -18.37
CA ILE A 259 -5.70 -6.76 -18.63
C ILE A 259 -6.14 -7.33 -17.27
N ASP A 260 -7.37 -7.79 -17.18
CA ASP A 260 -7.87 -8.58 -16.08
C ASP A 260 -8.16 -10.01 -16.53
N THR A 261 -7.65 -10.97 -15.79
CA THR A 261 -7.80 -12.41 -16.10
C THR A 261 -8.42 -13.11 -14.90
N PRO A 262 -9.57 -13.80 -15.05
CA PRO A 262 -10.12 -14.65 -14.00
C PRO A 262 -9.11 -15.71 -13.56
N ALA A 263 -8.86 -15.82 -12.25
CA ALA A 263 -7.92 -16.77 -11.70
C ALA A 263 -8.23 -17.08 -10.22
N GLU A 264 -8.02 -18.33 -9.82
CA GLU A 264 -8.14 -18.76 -8.42
C GLU A 264 -6.84 -18.56 -7.63
N ALA A 265 -5.70 -18.52 -8.34
CA ALA A 265 -4.38 -18.38 -7.74
C ALA A 265 -3.45 -17.55 -8.62
N VAL A 266 -2.43 -16.99 -8.01
CA VAL A 266 -1.37 -16.23 -8.67
C VAL A 266 -0.07 -16.32 -7.89
N THR A 267 1.06 -16.31 -8.61
CA THR A 267 2.41 -16.17 -8.08
C THR A 267 3.20 -15.15 -8.91
N ASN A 268 4.52 -15.20 -8.95
CA ASN A 268 5.34 -14.17 -9.57
C ASN A 268 5.62 -14.40 -11.07
N PHE A 269 4.57 -14.62 -11.87
CA PHE A 269 4.64 -14.67 -13.34
C PHE A 269 3.32 -14.19 -13.96
N PHE A 270 3.37 -13.75 -15.23
CA PHE A 270 2.18 -13.29 -15.94
C PHE A 270 1.17 -14.41 -16.18
N ILE A 271 -0.01 -14.31 -15.61
CA ILE A 271 -1.10 -15.27 -15.83
C ILE A 271 -1.61 -15.20 -17.26
N ARG A 272 -1.72 -14.01 -17.82
CA ARG A 272 -2.12 -13.80 -19.23
C ARG A 272 -1.24 -14.58 -20.20
N TYR A 273 0.06 -14.64 -19.92
CA TYR A 273 1.04 -15.28 -20.79
C TYR A 273 1.61 -16.59 -20.23
N LYS A 274 0.90 -17.25 -19.30
CA LYS A 274 1.39 -18.43 -18.56
C LYS A 274 1.96 -19.51 -19.49
N GLU A 275 1.31 -19.81 -20.62
CA GLU A 275 1.78 -20.81 -21.58
C GLU A 275 3.12 -20.45 -22.24
N LYS A 276 3.42 -19.16 -22.36
CA LYS A 276 4.65 -18.62 -22.95
C LYS A 276 5.75 -18.43 -21.89
N VAL A 277 5.37 -18.02 -20.68
CA VAL A 277 6.29 -17.63 -19.61
C VAL A 277 6.76 -18.82 -18.78
N LEU A 278 5.85 -19.72 -18.36
CA LEU A 278 6.17 -20.85 -17.48
C LEU A 278 7.28 -21.77 -18.01
N PRO A 279 7.30 -22.14 -19.32
CA PRO A 279 8.39 -22.98 -19.86
C PRO A 279 9.76 -22.32 -19.81
N ASN A 280 9.81 -20.99 -19.77
CA ASN A 280 11.02 -20.20 -19.83
C ASN A 280 11.39 -19.54 -18.49
N GLN A 281 10.60 -19.76 -17.44
CA GLN A 281 10.87 -19.21 -16.12
C GLN A 281 12.18 -19.75 -15.58
N LYS A 282 13.11 -18.84 -15.26
CA LYS A 282 14.39 -19.19 -14.66
C LYS A 282 14.22 -19.44 -13.18
N ASN A 283 14.80 -20.54 -12.67
CA ASN A 283 14.83 -20.85 -11.25
C ASN A 283 15.49 -19.71 -10.46
N GLY A 284 14.85 -19.31 -9.35
CA GLY A 284 15.50 -18.56 -8.28
C GLY A 284 15.33 -17.05 -8.29
N ILE A 285 14.75 -16.41 -9.31
CA ILE A 285 14.53 -14.96 -9.27
C ILE A 285 13.38 -14.61 -8.34
N TYR A 286 12.27 -15.36 -8.42
CA TYR A 286 11.07 -15.16 -7.62
C TYR A 286 10.56 -16.47 -7.00
N GLY A 287 11.51 -17.26 -6.45
CA GLY A 287 11.23 -18.37 -5.56
C GLY A 287 10.23 -19.39 -6.09
N HIS A 288 10.57 -20.11 -7.16
CA HIS A 288 9.76 -21.24 -7.63
C HIS A 288 8.30 -20.89 -7.93
N GLY A 289 8.06 -19.81 -8.69
CA GLY A 289 6.70 -19.31 -8.96
C GLY A 289 5.76 -20.37 -9.56
N LYS A 290 6.27 -21.20 -10.49
CA LYS A 290 5.48 -22.29 -11.09
C LYS A 290 5.12 -23.36 -10.05
N GLU A 291 6.10 -23.85 -9.31
CA GLU A 291 5.91 -24.91 -8.32
C GLU A 291 4.94 -24.48 -7.22
N ARG A 292 5.01 -23.22 -6.77
CA ARG A 292 4.06 -22.67 -5.81
C ARG A 292 2.66 -22.52 -6.40
N TYR A 293 2.56 -22.12 -7.66
CA TYR A 293 1.29 -22.01 -8.37
C TYR A 293 0.62 -23.36 -8.50
N ASP A 294 1.37 -24.38 -8.99
CA ASP A 294 0.86 -25.74 -9.15
C ASP A 294 0.42 -26.34 -7.79
N ALA A 295 1.21 -26.12 -6.73
CA ALA A 295 0.88 -26.60 -5.39
C ALA A 295 -0.40 -25.98 -4.81
N VAL A 296 -0.67 -24.71 -5.09
CA VAL A 296 -1.92 -24.05 -4.69
C VAL A 296 -3.09 -24.65 -5.46
N LEU A 297 -2.99 -24.80 -6.78
CA LEU A 297 -4.07 -25.36 -7.60
C LEU A 297 -4.36 -26.83 -7.28
N GLU A 298 -3.38 -27.59 -6.79
CA GLU A 298 -3.58 -28.99 -6.36
C GLU A 298 -4.45 -29.07 -5.08
N VAL A 299 -4.44 -28.04 -4.27
CA VAL A 299 -5.16 -27.99 -2.97
C VAL A 299 -6.53 -27.32 -3.09
N LEU A 300 -6.71 -26.35 -4.01
CA LEU A 300 -8.00 -25.70 -4.30
C LEU A 300 -8.95 -26.65 -5.02
#